data_8ef332a16082fb00e5c9e35d004cf305
#
_entry.id   8ef332a16082fb00e5c9e35d004cf305
#
_cell.length_a   1.000
_cell.length_b   1.000
_cell.length_c   1.000
_cell.angle_alpha   90.00
_cell.angle_beta   90.00
_cell.angle_gamma   90.00
#
_symmetry.space_group_name_H-M   'P 1'
#
loop_
_entity.id
_entity.type
_entity.pdbx_description
1 polymer ?
#
loop_
_entity_poly.entity_id
_entity_poly.type
_entity_poly.pdbx_seq_one_letter_code
_entity_poly.pdbx_strand_id
1 'polypeptide(L)'
;LYNSILELVKEKGLDLKLSIAFPQFARKETIEGELDGNSFYGFYKEEDKPYKYNENVEERLRQIVSRVNPDVVHIAGTEYDHAAAMVRAFGKPERTVVSIQGLTSVYARHYMADLPISVRYGFTFRDILKVDNLFFDRKKYYKRGVLEKETIRGAANIIGRTDWDNICTRLINPDSKYYYCSEILRSCFYDKSRWSLDDCDRHTIFVSQGYYPIKGLHYMLEALDDIRKFYPDVKLRVAGGVSLNNAGLKNKLRQKNYQRYLAKLIKKYQR
;
A
#
# COMPACT_ATOMS: atom_id res chain seq x y z
N LEU A 1 10.05 -0.04 10.92
CA LEU A 1 9.68 -1.17 11.78
C LEU A 1 10.91 -1.94 12.26
N TYR A 2 11.77 -2.47 11.37
CA TYR A 2 12.95 -3.26 11.74
C TYR A 2 13.83 -2.52 12.75
N ASN A 3 14.37 -1.36 12.39
CA ASN A 3 15.24 -0.58 13.28
C ASN A 3 14.59 -0.25 14.62
N SER A 4 13.30 0.09 14.60
CA SER A 4 12.57 0.42 15.83
C SER A 4 12.35 -0.78 16.74
N ILE A 5 12.21 -1.99 16.17
CA ILE A 5 12.18 -3.22 16.97
C ILE A 5 13.55 -3.47 17.61
N LEU A 6 14.63 -3.30 16.83
CA LEU A 6 15.99 -3.48 17.35
C LEU A 6 16.32 -2.47 18.46
N GLU A 7 15.95 -1.21 18.28
CA GLU A 7 16.11 -0.17 19.30
C GLU A 7 15.34 -0.55 20.59
N LEU A 8 14.09 -0.98 20.45
CA LEU A 8 13.27 -1.41 21.59
C LEU A 8 13.83 -2.66 22.30
N VAL A 9 14.29 -3.64 21.53
CA VAL A 9 14.93 -4.86 22.07
C VAL A 9 16.14 -4.49 22.90
N LYS A 10 16.98 -3.59 22.39
CA LYS A 10 18.18 -3.11 23.08
C LYS A 10 17.82 -2.27 24.33
N GLU A 11 16.89 -1.33 24.19
CA GLU A 11 16.45 -0.44 25.28
C GLU A 11 15.82 -1.22 26.44
N LYS A 12 15.00 -2.23 26.14
CA LYS A 12 14.28 -3.02 27.16
C LYS A 12 15.01 -4.29 27.60
N GLY A 13 16.17 -4.59 27.02
CA GLY A 13 16.91 -5.82 27.34
C GLY A 13 16.12 -7.09 27.03
N LEU A 14 15.33 -7.10 25.95
CA LEU A 14 14.49 -8.25 25.58
C LEU A 14 15.34 -9.36 24.96
N ASP A 15 15.13 -10.59 25.38
CA ASP A 15 15.68 -11.77 24.72
C ASP A 15 14.83 -12.12 23.49
N LEU A 16 15.07 -11.42 22.38
CA LEU A 16 14.34 -11.57 21.14
C LEU A 16 15.31 -11.71 19.97
N LYS A 17 15.25 -12.87 19.29
CA LYS A 17 15.96 -13.12 18.04
C LYS A 17 15.04 -12.82 16.87
N LEU A 18 15.46 -11.89 16.01
CA LEU A 18 14.68 -11.47 14.86
C LEU A 18 15.18 -12.16 13.58
N SER A 19 14.24 -12.67 12.78
CA SER A 19 14.50 -13.18 11.43
C SER A 19 13.57 -12.47 10.45
N ILE A 20 14.09 -12.04 9.29
CA ILE A 20 13.32 -11.26 8.30
C ILE A 20 13.20 -12.05 7.01
N ALA A 21 11.95 -12.26 6.54
CA ALA A 21 11.68 -12.81 5.22
C ALA A 21 11.09 -11.72 4.30
N PHE A 22 11.61 -11.60 3.08
CA PHE A 22 11.15 -10.62 2.09
C PHE A 22 11.21 -11.20 0.67
N PRO A 23 10.31 -10.75 -0.26
CA PRO A 23 10.34 -11.17 -1.65
C PRO A 23 11.52 -10.54 -2.40
N GLN A 24 12.18 -11.32 -3.25
CA GLN A 24 13.17 -10.84 -4.20
C GLN A 24 12.93 -11.43 -5.59
N PHE A 25 13.39 -10.75 -6.64
CA PHE A 25 13.12 -11.07 -8.05
C PHE A 25 14.39 -11.37 -8.86
N ALA A 26 15.55 -11.27 -8.24
CA ALA A 26 16.83 -11.32 -8.94
C ALA A 26 17.39 -12.74 -9.08
N ARG A 27 17.24 -13.56 -8.06
CA ARG A 27 17.82 -14.92 -8.02
C ARG A 27 16.74 -15.94 -7.71
N LYS A 28 16.73 -17.07 -8.47
CA LYS A 28 15.75 -18.16 -8.28
C LYS A 28 15.87 -18.87 -6.93
N GLU A 29 17.03 -18.80 -6.32
CA GLU A 29 17.33 -19.38 -5.02
C GLU A 29 16.97 -18.40 -3.90
N THR A 30 16.72 -18.91 -2.70
CA THR A 30 16.59 -18.10 -1.51
C THR A 30 17.94 -17.48 -1.16
N ILE A 31 17.98 -16.16 -1.00
CA ILE A 31 19.15 -15.43 -0.54
C ILE A 31 19.11 -15.41 0.99
N GLU A 32 20.18 -15.82 1.61
CA GLU A 32 20.31 -15.87 3.07
C GLU A 32 21.52 -15.08 3.54
N GLY A 33 21.43 -14.53 4.73
CA GLY A 33 22.52 -13.81 5.35
C GLY A 33 22.17 -13.33 6.75
N GLU A 34 23.08 -12.53 7.29
CA GLU A 34 22.94 -11.92 8.60
C GLU A 34 23.21 -10.41 8.49
N LEU A 35 22.43 -9.62 9.20
CA LEU A 35 22.57 -8.19 9.34
C LEU A 35 22.32 -7.78 10.78
N ASP A 36 23.27 -7.11 11.42
CA ASP A 36 23.20 -6.68 12.82
C ASP A 36 22.84 -7.82 13.80
N GLY A 37 23.40 -9.03 13.58
CA GLY A 37 23.13 -10.20 14.41
C GLY A 37 21.77 -10.87 14.15
N ASN A 38 21.04 -10.44 13.12
CA ASN A 38 19.71 -10.97 12.77
C ASN A 38 19.72 -11.62 11.40
N SER A 39 19.08 -12.78 11.27
CA SER A 39 19.04 -13.52 10.01
C SER A 39 18.04 -12.90 9.03
N PHE A 40 18.37 -12.93 7.75
CA PHE A 40 17.43 -12.55 6.70
C PHE A 40 17.32 -13.63 5.61
N TYR A 41 16.12 -13.68 4.98
CA TYR A 41 15.77 -14.66 3.95
C TYR A 41 15.04 -13.94 2.80
N GLY A 42 15.72 -13.75 1.68
CA GLY A 42 15.12 -13.22 0.46
C GLY A 42 14.54 -14.38 -0.38
N PHE A 43 13.24 -14.64 -0.29
CA PHE A 43 12.61 -15.70 -1.08
C PHE A 43 12.33 -15.23 -2.52
N TYR A 44 12.62 -16.09 -3.48
CA TYR A 44 12.39 -15.77 -4.89
C TYR A 44 10.91 -15.71 -5.25
N LYS A 45 10.53 -14.68 -5.99
CA LYS A 45 9.21 -14.51 -6.56
C LYS A 45 9.35 -14.24 -8.06
N GLU A 46 8.67 -15.05 -8.89
CA GLU A 46 8.80 -15.03 -10.35
C GLU A 46 8.25 -13.75 -10.97
N GLU A 47 7.15 -13.24 -10.41
CA GLU A 47 6.40 -12.10 -10.94
C GLU A 47 5.86 -11.21 -9.82
N ASP A 48 5.88 -9.90 -10.01
CA ASP A 48 5.18 -8.96 -9.14
C ASP A 48 3.69 -8.87 -9.52
N LYS A 49 2.96 -9.93 -9.23
CA LYS A 49 1.51 -10.02 -9.44
C LYS A 49 0.77 -10.32 -8.14
N PRO A 50 0.58 -9.33 -7.26
CA PRO A 50 0.02 -9.54 -5.91
C PRO A 50 -1.44 -10.02 -5.90
N TYR A 51 -2.07 -10.09 -7.05
CA TYR A 51 -3.43 -10.61 -7.25
C TYR A 51 -3.48 -12.08 -7.65
N LYS A 52 -2.32 -12.74 -7.78
CA LYS A 52 -2.20 -14.14 -8.18
C LYS A 52 -1.45 -14.90 -7.09
N TYR A 53 -2.12 -15.86 -6.46
CA TYR A 53 -1.48 -16.73 -5.50
C TYR A 53 -0.36 -17.56 -6.16
N ASN A 54 0.72 -17.77 -5.42
CA ASN A 54 1.90 -18.50 -5.90
C ASN A 54 2.31 -19.59 -4.90
N GLU A 55 2.04 -20.84 -5.27
CA GLU A 55 2.35 -22.01 -4.45
C GLU A 55 3.87 -22.21 -4.24
N ASN A 56 4.69 -21.80 -5.20
CA ASN A 56 6.15 -21.87 -5.05
C ASN A 56 6.64 -20.90 -3.95
N VAL A 57 5.97 -19.75 -3.81
CA VAL A 57 6.28 -18.80 -2.72
C VAL A 57 5.89 -19.40 -1.37
N GLU A 58 4.73 -20.07 -1.28
CA GLU A 58 4.31 -20.78 -0.06
C GLU A 58 5.34 -21.84 0.32
N GLU A 59 5.78 -22.66 -0.61
CA GLU A 59 6.76 -23.72 -0.33
C GLU A 59 8.11 -23.16 0.16
N ARG A 60 8.61 -22.07 -0.47
CA ARG A 60 9.83 -21.39 -0.01
C ARG A 60 9.67 -20.83 1.42
N LEU A 61 8.52 -20.24 1.70
CA LEU A 61 8.21 -19.74 3.04
C LEU A 61 8.10 -20.88 4.06
N ARG A 62 7.55 -22.04 3.69
CA ARG A 62 7.49 -23.23 4.54
C ARG A 62 8.90 -23.73 4.89
N GLN A 63 9.82 -23.72 3.94
CA GLN A 63 11.23 -24.08 4.18
C GLN A 63 11.90 -23.08 5.14
N ILE A 64 11.66 -21.78 4.97
CA ILE A 64 12.18 -20.74 5.88
C ILE A 64 11.60 -20.95 7.30
N VAL A 65 10.28 -21.14 7.43
CA VAL A 65 9.61 -21.39 8.70
C VAL A 65 10.15 -22.63 9.39
N SER A 66 10.37 -23.73 8.66
CA SER A 66 10.95 -24.97 9.21
C SER A 66 12.37 -24.76 9.73
N ARG A 67 13.18 -23.95 9.02
CA ARG A 67 14.57 -23.65 9.42
C ARG A 67 14.65 -22.72 10.63
N VAL A 68 13.85 -21.66 10.64
CA VAL A 68 13.84 -20.64 11.69
C VAL A 68 13.12 -21.15 12.94
N ASN A 69 12.09 -21.98 12.78
CA ASN A 69 11.17 -22.43 13.80
C ASN A 69 10.68 -21.29 14.73
N PRO A 70 10.03 -20.25 14.16
CA PRO A 70 9.70 -19.04 14.90
C PRO A 70 8.60 -19.29 15.94
N ASP A 71 8.70 -18.62 17.09
CA ASP A 71 7.64 -18.59 18.10
C ASP A 71 6.45 -17.76 17.63
N VAL A 72 6.72 -16.64 16.95
CA VAL A 72 5.73 -15.71 16.42
C VAL A 72 6.10 -15.30 15.00
N VAL A 73 5.12 -15.24 14.11
CA VAL A 73 5.26 -14.67 12.78
C VAL A 73 4.48 -13.36 12.71
N HIS A 74 5.18 -12.27 12.39
CA HIS A 74 4.58 -10.97 12.16
C HIS A 74 4.56 -10.65 10.65
N ILE A 75 3.37 -10.52 10.08
CA ILE A 75 3.14 -10.19 8.68
C ILE A 75 2.87 -8.70 8.56
N ALA A 76 3.77 -7.98 7.90
CA ALA A 76 3.67 -6.53 7.71
C ALA A 76 2.89 -6.19 6.43
N GLY A 77 1.58 -6.00 6.55
CA GLY A 77 0.67 -5.71 5.44
C GLY A 77 0.00 -6.95 4.84
N THR A 78 -1.16 -6.73 4.25
CA THR A 78 -2.02 -7.78 3.65
C THR A 78 -2.18 -7.62 2.14
N GLU A 79 -1.52 -6.62 1.55
CA GLU A 79 -1.73 -6.20 0.18
C GLU A 79 -1.12 -7.15 -0.86
N TYR A 80 -0.29 -8.10 -0.44
CA TYR A 80 0.46 -8.99 -1.31
C TYR A 80 0.11 -10.46 -1.08
N ASP A 81 0.20 -11.26 -2.12
CA ASP A 81 -0.06 -12.70 -2.12
C ASP A 81 0.81 -13.51 -1.13
N HIS A 82 2.04 -13.06 -0.90
CA HIS A 82 2.94 -13.74 0.05
C HIS A 82 2.50 -13.62 1.52
N ALA A 83 1.60 -12.68 1.85
CA ALA A 83 0.99 -12.63 3.18
C ALA A 83 0.09 -13.87 3.41
N ALA A 84 -0.76 -14.21 2.45
CA ALA A 84 -1.57 -15.43 2.50
C ALA A 84 -0.70 -16.70 2.46
N ALA A 85 0.36 -16.68 1.64
CA ALA A 85 1.32 -17.78 1.58
C ALA A 85 2.02 -18.01 2.93
N MET A 86 2.40 -16.95 3.66
CA MET A 86 3.01 -17.08 4.98
C MET A 86 2.03 -17.65 6.02
N VAL A 87 0.78 -17.20 6.02
CA VAL A 87 -0.24 -17.75 6.92
C VAL A 87 -0.41 -19.25 6.71
N ARG A 88 -0.46 -19.72 5.46
CA ARG A 88 -0.53 -21.16 5.15
C ARG A 88 0.73 -21.90 5.53
N ALA A 89 1.90 -21.34 5.22
CA ALA A 89 3.18 -21.95 5.49
C ALA A 89 3.43 -22.13 7.00
N PHE A 90 3.03 -21.16 7.81
CA PHE A 90 3.21 -21.21 9.26
C PHE A 90 2.14 -22.03 9.98
N GLY A 91 0.85 -21.89 9.57
CA GLY A 91 -0.25 -22.72 10.04
C GLY A 91 -0.59 -22.61 11.53
N LYS A 92 -0.16 -21.56 12.23
CA LYS A 92 -0.38 -21.34 13.67
C LYS A 92 -1.04 -19.98 13.90
N PRO A 93 -2.38 -19.86 13.76
CA PRO A 93 -3.08 -18.59 13.89
C PRO A 93 -2.83 -17.85 15.20
N GLU A 94 -2.75 -18.56 16.32
CA GLU A 94 -2.53 -18.02 17.66
C GLU A 94 -1.15 -17.33 17.84
N ARG A 95 -0.19 -17.70 16.98
CA ARG A 95 1.17 -17.16 16.92
C ARG A 95 1.41 -16.27 15.71
N THR A 96 0.35 -15.98 14.94
CA THR A 96 0.40 -15.10 13.79
C THR A 96 -0.13 -13.73 14.16
N VAL A 97 0.66 -12.70 13.85
CA VAL A 97 0.31 -11.28 13.98
C VAL A 97 0.28 -10.66 12.59
N VAL A 98 -0.77 -9.92 12.27
CA VAL A 98 -0.90 -9.20 11.00
C VAL A 98 -1.06 -7.71 11.25
N SER A 99 -0.17 -6.89 10.70
CA SER A 99 -0.31 -5.43 10.72
C SER A 99 -1.03 -4.94 9.49
N ILE A 100 -2.12 -4.21 9.67
CA ILE A 100 -2.89 -3.60 8.58
C ILE A 100 -2.22 -2.31 8.14
N GLN A 101 -1.82 -2.25 6.86
CA GLN A 101 -1.36 -1.02 6.22
C GLN A 101 -2.44 -0.39 5.33
N GLY A 102 -3.27 -1.23 4.71
CA GLY A 102 -4.43 -0.86 3.94
C GLY A 102 -5.28 -2.10 3.67
N LEU A 103 -6.55 -1.89 3.33
CA LEU A 103 -7.51 -2.96 3.09
C LEU A 103 -7.88 -3.01 1.60
N THR A 104 -7.21 -3.87 0.84
CA THR A 104 -7.41 -3.99 -0.62
C THR A 104 -8.82 -4.44 -0.99
N SER A 105 -9.47 -5.25 -0.15
CA SER A 105 -10.86 -5.67 -0.33
C SER A 105 -11.85 -4.51 -0.23
N VAL A 106 -11.55 -3.53 0.62
CA VAL A 106 -12.33 -2.29 0.75
C VAL A 106 -12.01 -1.35 -0.41
N TYR A 107 -10.73 -1.16 -0.73
CA TYR A 107 -10.29 -0.33 -1.86
C TYR A 107 -10.91 -0.79 -3.18
N ALA A 108 -11.06 -2.09 -3.41
CA ALA A 108 -11.69 -2.62 -4.61
C ALA A 108 -13.13 -2.12 -4.81
N ARG A 109 -13.88 -1.92 -3.73
CA ARG A 109 -15.26 -1.42 -3.79
C ARG A 109 -15.32 0.06 -4.21
N HIS A 110 -14.37 0.86 -3.72
CA HIS A 110 -14.30 2.31 -3.93
C HIS A 110 -13.27 2.74 -4.99
N TYR A 111 -12.66 1.78 -5.69
CA TYR A 111 -11.56 2.04 -6.63
C TYR A 111 -11.90 3.04 -7.74
N MET A 112 -13.18 3.07 -8.15
CA MET A 112 -13.66 3.97 -9.20
C MET A 112 -13.92 5.40 -8.71
N ALA A 113 -13.99 5.64 -7.40
CA ALA A 113 -14.14 6.95 -6.76
C ALA A 113 -15.13 7.88 -7.50
N ASP A 114 -16.33 7.36 -7.79
CA ASP A 114 -17.43 8.04 -8.47
C ASP A 114 -17.11 8.78 -9.79
N LEU A 115 -16.03 8.39 -10.44
CA LEU A 115 -15.63 8.93 -11.74
C LEU A 115 -16.74 8.77 -12.79
N PRO A 116 -16.83 9.67 -13.78
CA PRO A 116 -17.75 9.53 -14.90
C PRO A 116 -17.61 8.19 -15.63
N ILE A 117 -18.73 7.65 -16.15
CA ILE A 117 -18.76 6.34 -16.85
C ILE A 117 -17.70 6.26 -17.96
N SER A 118 -17.54 7.34 -18.73
CA SER A 118 -16.54 7.43 -19.79
C SER A 118 -15.09 7.29 -19.29
N VAL A 119 -14.84 7.64 -18.03
CA VAL A 119 -13.51 7.50 -17.41
C VAL A 119 -13.36 6.10 -16.76
N ARG A 120 -14.42 5.60 -16.12
CA ARG A 120 -14.40 4.28 -15.47
C ARG A 120 -14.13 3.16 -16.47
N TYR A 121 -14.79 3.21 -17.63
CA TYR A 121 -14.76 2.15 -18.65
C TYR A 121 -14.08 2.55 -19.95
N GLY A 122 -13.58 3.78 -20.02
CA GLY A 122 -12.85 4.25 -21.19
C GLY A 122 -11.47 3.59 -21.30
N PHE A 123 -10.99 3.53 -22.55
CA PHE A 123 -9.68 2.98 -22.88
C PHE A 123 -8.84 4.02 -23.63
N THR A 124 -7.57 4.04 -23.34
CA THR A 124 -6.56 4.65 -24.20
C THR A 124 -5.87 3.55 -25.03
N PHE A 125 -5.17 3.94 -26.09
CA PHE A 125 -4.37 2.98 -26.86
C PHE A 125 -3.39 2.19 -25.95
N ARG A 126 -2.78 2.88 -24.98
CA ARG A 126 -1.92 2.25 -23.97
C ARG A 126 -2.68 1.24 -23.11
N ASP A 127 -3.88 1.61 -22.65
CA ASP A 127 -4.68 0.75 -21.78
C ASP A 127 -5.09 -0.55 -22.48
N ILE A 128 -5.31 -0.50 -23.80
CA ILE A 128 -5.59 -1.68 -24.63
C ILE A 128 -4.35 -2.58 -24.70
N LEU A 129 -3.17 -2.01 -24.99
CA LEU A 129 -1.93 -2.77 -25.13
C LEU A 129 -1.48 -3.42 -23.79
N LYS A 130 -1.71 -2.75 -22.67
CA LYS A 130 -1.25 -3.19 -21.36
C LYS A 130 -2.32 -3.88 -20.51
N VAL A 131 -3.58 -3.87 -20.97
CA VAL A 131 -4.72 -4.42 -20.21
C VAL A 131 -4.76 -3.88 -18.77
N ASP A 132 -4.56 -2.57 -18.61
CA ASP A 132 -4.40 -1.93 -17.30
C ASP A 132 -5.26 -0.65 -17.12
N ASN A 133 -6.46 -0.60 -17.74
CA ASN A 133 -7.42 0.44 -17.44
C ASN A 133 -8.01 0.28 -16.03
N LEU A 134 -8.78 1.27 -15.56
CA LEU A 134 -9.37 1.28 -14.22
C LEU A 134 -10.25 0.06 -13.93
N PHE A 135 -10.97 -0.45 -14.91
CA PHE A 135 -11.80 -1.65 -14.76
C PHE A 135 -10.95 -2.89 -14.45
N PHE A 136 -9.88 -3.12 -15.19
CA PHE A 136 -8.98 -4.23 -14.95
C PHE A 136 -8.19 -4.05 -13.65
N ASP A 137 -7.76 -2.84 -13.33
CA ASP A 137 -7.09 -2.56 -12.07
C ASP A 137 -8.00 -2.85 -10.87
N ARG A 138 -9.28 -2.41 -10.92
CA ARG A 138 -10.28 -2.78 -9.91
C ARG A 138 -10.45 -4.28 -9.77
N LYS A 139 -10.48 -5.03 -10.89
CA LYS A 139 -10.57 -6.49 -10.87
C LYS A 139 -9.36 -7.15 -10.19
N LYS A 140 -8.14 -6.59 -10.39
CA LYS A 140 -6.94 -7.03 -9.67
C LYS A 140 -7.06 -6.79 -8.17
N TYR A 141 -7.60 -5.64 -7.75
CA TYR A 141 -7.84 -5.35 -6.33
C TYR A 141 -8.87 -6.29 -5.69
N TYR A 142 -9.92 -6.67 -6.39
CA TYR A 142 -10.84 -7.71 -5.90
C TYR A 142 -10.13 -9.05 -5.64
N LYS A 143 -9.27 -9.47 -6.56
CA LYS A 143 -8.49 -10.71 -6.39
C LYS A 143 -7.52 -10.61 -5.20
N ARG A 144 -6.83 -9.48 -5.04
CA ARG A 144 -5.99 -9.21 -3.86
C ARG A 144 -6.82 -9.25 -2.57
N GLY A 145 -8.02 -8.68 -2.59
CA GLY A 145 -8.93 -8.70 -1.45
C GLY A 145 -9.38 -10.10 -1.02
N VAL A 146 -9.37 -11.09 -1.92
CA VAL A 146 -9.59 -12.49 -1.54
C VAL A 146 -8.44 -13.01 -0.71
N LEU A 147 -7.20 -12.79 -1.15
CA LEU A 147 -5.98 -13.21 -0.42
C LEU A 147 -5.82 -12.46 0.91
N GLU A 148 -6.14 -11.16 0.93
CA GLU A 148 -6.18 -10.36 2.15
C GLU A 148 -7.12 -10.94 3.20
N LYS A 149 -8.35 -11.29 2.81
CA LYS A 149 -9.32 -11.89 3.73
C LYS A 149 -8.86 -13.24 4.26
N GLU A 150 -8.17 -14.02 3.44
CA GLU A 150 -7.55 -15.26 3.87
C GLU A 150 -6.46 -15.00 4.91
N THR A 151 -5.57 -14.02 4.65
CA THR A 151 -4.52 -13.62 5.58
C THR A 151 -5.09 -13.21 6.93
N ILE A 152 -6.15 -12.36 6.93
CA ILE A 152 -6.78 -11.89 8.17
C ILE A 152 -7.46 -13.04 8.93
N ARG A 153 -8.13 -13.99 8.22
CA ARG A 153 -8.76 -15.16 8.86
C ARG A 153 -7.74 -16.13 9.46
N GLY A 154 -6.57 -16.21 8.89
CA GLY A 154 -5.50 -17.08 9.36
C GLY A 154 -4.64 -16.52 10.49
N ALA A 155 -4.99 -15.35 11.04
CA ALA A 155 -4.27 -14.72 12.15
C ALA A 155 -5.21 -14.44 13.32
N ALA A 156 -4.83 -14.88 14.53
CA ALA A 156 -5.59 -14.56 15.74
C ALA A 156 -5.29 -13.13 16.26
N ASN A 157 -4.21 -12.50 15.80
CA ASN A 157 -3.78 -11.19 16.30
C ASN A 157 -3.63 -10.20 15.15
N ILE A 158 -4.33 -9.07 15.26
CA ILE A 158 -4.34 -8.01 14.26
C ILE A 158 -3.85 -6.71 14.90
N ILE A 159 -2.91 -6.06 14.24
CA ILE A 159 -2.46 -4.71 14.58
C ILE A 159 -3.01 -3.74 13.55
N GLY A 160 -3.63 -2.66 14.01
CA GLY A 160 -4.11 -1.57 13.16
C GLY A 160 -4.06 -0.24 13.86
N ARG A 161 -4.56 0.82 13.21
CA ARG A 161 -4.36 2.22 13.64
C ARG A 161 -5.64 2.99 13.85
N THR A 162 -6.75 2.47 13.39
CA THR A 162 -8.01 3.20 13.35
C THR A 162 -9.18 2.29 13.72
N ASP A 163 -10.29 2.89 14.17
CA ASP A 163 -11.54 2.17 14.39
C ASP A 163 -12.05 1.54 13.09
N TRP A 164 -11.77 2.17 11.95
CA TRP A 164 -12.07 1.62 10.63
C TRP A 164 -11.37 0.28 10.39
N ASP A 165 -10.07 0.20 10.64
CA ASP A 165 -9.31 -1.05 10.50
C ASP A 165 -9.88 -2.14 11.44
N ASN A 166 -10.19 -1.75 12.69
CA ASN A 166 -10.77 -2.64 13.69
C ASN A 166 -12.11 -3.21 13.23
N ILE A 167 -13.03 -2.35 12.81
CA ILE A 167 -14.37 -2.76 12.34
C ILE A 167 -14.26 -3.66 11.12
N CYS A 168 -13.46 -3.25 10.12
CA CYS A 168 -13.31 -4.02 8.88
C CYS A 168 -12.66 -5.39 9.11
N THR A 169 -11.65 -5.47 9.97
CA THR A 169 -10.99 -6.75 10.27
C THR A 169 -11.86 -7.68 11.08
N ARG A 170 -12.65 -7.17 12.04
CA ARG A 170 -13.61 -7.95 12.79
C ARG A 170 -14.76 -8.48 11.92
N LEU A 171 -15.19 -7.77 10.89
CA LEU A 171 -16.15 -8.29 9.91
C LEU A 171 -15.59 -9.46 9.10
N ILE A 172 -14.26 -9.58 8.97
CA ILE A 172 -13.59 -10.67 8.25
C ILE A 172 -13.26 -11.83 9.20
N ASN A 173 -12.75 -11.52 10.39
CA ASN A 173 -12.36 -12.47 11.43
C ASN A 173 -12.85 -11.96 12.80
N PRO A 174 -14.10 -12.32 13.22
CA PRO A 174 -14.69 -11.86 14.47
C PRO A 174 -13.91 -12.28 15.72
N ASP A 175 -13.24 -13.42 15.67
CA ASP A 175 -12.53 -14.02 16.79
C ASP A 175 -11.12 -13.45 16.99
N SER A 176 -10.66 -12.59 16.06
CA SER A 176 -9.34 -12.00 16.17
C SER A 176 -9.25 -10.95 17.28
N LYS A 177 -8.09 -10.93 17.94
CA LYS A 177 -7.74 -9.90 18.92
C LYS A 177 -7.10 -8.72 18.21
N TYR A 178 -7.69 -7.54 18.37
CA TYR A 178 -7.18 -6.32 17.76
C TYR A 178 -6.35 -5.51 18.75
N TYR A 179 -5.19 -5.04 18.26
CA TYR A 179 -4.28 -4.17 18.98
C TYR A 179 -4.11 -2.86 18.25
N TYR A 180 -4.34 -1.76 18.92
CA TYR A 180 -4.05 -0.44 18.39
C TYR A 180 -2.56 -0.15 18.49
N CYS A 181 -1.91 0.14 17.36
CA CYS A 181 -0.51 0.54 17.31
C CYS A 181 -0.29 1.55 16.17
N SER A 182 0.16 2.74 16.52
CA SER A 182 0.53 3.77 15.54
C SER A 182 1.78 3.38 14.77
N GLU A 183 1.93 3.89 13.55
CA GLU A 183 3.16 3.76 12.79
C GLU A 183 4.28 4.62 13.40
N ILE A 184 5.48 4.09 13.34
CA ILE A 184 6.70 4.81 13.72
C ILE A 184 7.23 5.52 12.48
N LEU A 185 7.45 6.81 12.59
CA LEU A 185 8.08 7.60 11.54
C LEU A 185 9.59 7.32 11.49
N ARG A 186 10.21 7.64 10.37
CA ARG A 186 11.68 7.63 10.27
C ARG A 186 12.25 8.71 11.20
N SER A 187 13.42 8.46 11.78
CA SER A 187 14.10 9.38 12.71
C SER A 187 14.17 10.82 12.18
N CYS A 188 14.44 10.99 10.89
CA CYS A 188 14.51 12.31 10.25
C CYS A 188 13.23 13.17 10.35
N PHE A 189 12.08 12.59 10.71
CA PHE A 189 10.85 13.34 10.96
C PHE A 189 10.73 13.83 12.41
N TYR A 190 11.48 13.25 13.33
CA TYR A 190 11.52 13.70 14.73
C TYR A 190 12.54 14.83 14.95
N ASP A 191 13.57 14.91 14.12
CA ASP A 191 14.67 15.88 14.22
C ASP A 191 14.40 17.20 13.48
N LYS A 192 13.26 17.33 12.81
CA LYS A 192 12.90 18.53 12.06
C LYS A 192 12.07 19.49 12.89
N SER A 193 12.17 20.77 12.54
CA SER A 193 11.28 21.80 13.07
C SER A 193 9.82 21.42 12.81
N ARG A 194 8.96 21.67 13.78
CA ARG A 194 7.52 21.46 13.64
C ARG A 194 6.94 22.44 12.63
N TRP A 195 5.83 22.05 11.99
CA TRP A 195 5.07 22.96 11.16
C TRP A 195 4.65 24.21 11.95
N SER A 196 4.80 25.37 11.35
CA SER A 196 4.38 26.67 11.89
C SER A 196 3.49 27.38 10.87
N LEU A 197 2.45 28.05 11.35
CA LEU A 197 1.57 28.85 10.50
C LEU A 197 2.31 30.08 9.94
N ASP A 198 3.28 30.61 10.68
CA ASP A 198 4.03 31.80 10.28
C ASP A 198 5.02 31.51 9.15
N ASP A 199 5.54 30.28 9.09
CA ASP A 199 6.49 29.82 8.09
C ASP A 199 5.83 29.12 6.90
N CYS A 200 4.49 28.93 6.90
CA CYS A 200 3.82 28.20 5.85
C CYS A 200 3.61 29.05 4.58
N ASP A 201 3.69 28.42 3.41
CA ASP A 201 3.27 29.04 2.15
C ASP A 201 1.73 29.10 2.13
N ARG A 202 1.18 30.24 2.50
CA ARG A 202 -0.27 30.44 2.71
C ARG A 202 -1.04 30.13 1.44
N HIS A 203 -2.29 29.73 1.61
CA HIS A 203 -3.22 29.31 0.55
C HIS A 203 -2.66 28.18 -0.31
N THR A 204 -1.75 27.37 0.23
CA THR A 204 -1.19 26.20 -0.44
C THR A 204 -1.80 24.92 0.08
N ILE A 205 -2.45 24.15 -0.81
CA ILE A 205 -3.00 22.83 -0.52
C ILE A 205 -1.98 21.80 -1.01
N PHE A 206 -1.65 20.84 -0.14
CA PHE A 206 -0.73 19.75 -0.46
C PHE A 206 -1.46 18.42 -0.59
N VAL A 207 -1.32 17.75 -1.73
CA VAL A 207 -1.82 16.40 -2.00
C VAL A 207 -0.63 15.46 -2.16
N SER A 208 -0.46 14.53 -1.22
CA SER A 208 0.69 13.64 -1.16
C SER A 208 0.75 12.60 -2.28
N GLN A 209 -0.39 12.25 -2.87
CA GLN A 209 -0.50 11.28 -3.96
C GLN A 209 -1.73 11.58 -4.83
N GLY A 210 -1.60 11.52 -6.16
CA GLY A 210 -2.70 11.81 -7.08
C GLY A 210 -2.82 10.88 -8.29
N TYR A 211 -2.02 9.80 -8.36
CA TYR A 211 -1.90 9.00 -9.59
C TYR A 211 -2.99 7.96 -9.81
N TYR A 212 -3.84 7.67 -8.83
CA TYR A 212 -5.00 6.78 -8.97
C TYR A 212 -6.24 7.33 -8.24
N PRO A 213 -7.46 6.96 -8.69
CA PRO A 213 -8.70 7.65 -8.33
C PRO A 213 -8.99 7.74 -6.84
N ILE A 214 -8.76 6.66 -6.09
CA ILE A 214 -9.09 6.59 -4.66
C ILE A 214 -8.34 7.65 -3.81
N LYS A 215 -7.28 8.27 -4.36
CA LYS A 215 -6.56 9.37 -3.71
C LYS A 215 -7.26 10.73 -3.87
N GLY A 216 -8.31 10.79 -4.68
CA GLY A 216 -9.22 11.93 -4.72
C GLY A 216 -8.69 13.20 -5.41
N LEU A 217 -7.60 13.16 -6.19
CA LEU A 217 -7.06 14.35 -6.84
C LEU A 217 -8.09 15.04 -7.76
N HIS A 218 -8.97 14.29 -8.42
CA HIS A 218 -10.04 14.85 -9.25
C HIS A 218 -11.03 15.66 -8.43
N TYR A 219 -11.42 15.22 -7.23
CA TYR A 219 -12.28 15.99 -6.32
C TYR A 219 -11.60 17.29 -5.87
N MET A 220 -10.30 17.22 -5.58
CA MET A 220 -9.54 18.41 -5.20
C MET A 220 -9.48 19.43 -6.35
N LEU A 221 -9.27 18.96 -7.60
CA LEU A 221 -9.29 19.83 -8.79
C LEU A 221 -10.65 20.47 -9.02
N GLU A 222 -11.74 19.75 -8.79
CA GLU A 222 -13.10 20.28 -8.89
C GLU A 222 -13.39 21.32 -7.80
N ALA A 223 -12.96 21.06 -6.56
CA ALA A 223 -13.13 21.98 -5.44
C ALA A 223 -12.32 23.28 -5.57
N LEU A 224 -11.22 23.27 -6.34
CA LEU A 224 -10.39 24.47 -6.53
C LEU A 224 -11.17 25.65 -7.13
N ASP A 225 -12.19 25.41 -7.96
CA ASP A 225 -13.00 26.45 -8.56
C ASP A 225 -13.80 27.23 -7.50
N ASP A 226 -14.30 26.52 -6.50
CA ASP A 226 -15.01 27.14 -5.38
C ASP A 226 -14.03 27.82 -4.40
N ILE A 227 -12.90 27.22 -4.12
CA ILE A 227 -11.88 27.75 -3.21
C ILE A 227 -11.32 29.08 -3.77
N ARG A 228 -11.12 29.20 -5.07
CA ARG A 228 -10.63 30.43 -5.73
C ARG A 228 -11.54 31.64 -5.57
N LYS A 229 -12.83 31.43 -5.35
CA LYS A 229 -13.77 32.54 -5.08
C LYS A 229 -13.42 33.29 -3.79
N PHE A 230 -12.82 32.58 -2.83
CA PHE A 230 -12.42 33.11 -1.53
C PHE A 230 -10.91 33.36 -1.44
N TYR A 231 -10.11 32.54 -2.13
CA TYR A 231 -8.65 32.60 -2.13
C TYR A 231 -8.14 32.56 -3.57
N PRO A 232 -8.12 33.71 -4.29
CA PRO A 232 -7.75 33.77 -5.72
C PRO A 232 -6.31 33.28 -6.00
N ASP A 233 -5.44 33.38 -5.00
CA ASP A 233 -4.02 32.99 -5.04
C ASP A 233 -3.76 31.55 -4.58
N VAL A 234 -4.82 30.73 -4.42
CA VAL A 234 -4.66 29.34 -3.97
C VAL A 234 -3.75 28.54 -4.90
N LYS A 235 -2.84 27.79 -4.30
CA LYS A 235 -1.90 26.91 -4.99
C LYS A 235 -2.21 25.45 -4.63
N LEU A 236 -2.10 24.57 -5.62
CA LEU A 236 -2.17 23.12 -5.41
C LEU A 236 -0.82 22.49 -5.72
N ARG A 237 -0.19 21.91 -4.70
CA ARG A 237 1.03 21.12 -4.83
C ARG A 237 0.69 19.63 -4.74
N VAL A 238 1.05 18.87 -5.79
CA VAL A 238 0.79 17.43 -5.85
C VAL A 238 2.12 16.70 -5.89
N ALA A 239 2.39 15.86 -4.88
CA ALA A 239 3.55 14.98 -4.88
C ALA A 239 3.22 13.64 -5.59
N GLY A 240 4.28 12.95 -6.03
CA GLY A 240 4.18 11.65 -6.70
C GLY A 240 4.15 11.75 -8.23
N GLY A 241 4.26 10.60 -8.87
CA GLY A 241 4.51 10.46 -10.31
C GLY A 241 3.32 10.73 -11.23
N VAL A 242 2.51 11.74 -10.97
CA VAL A 242 1.44 12.15 -11.90
C VAL A 242 2.09 12.89 -13.06
N SER A 243 2.45 12.19 -14.13
CA SER A 243 2.86 12.84 -15.37
C SER A 243 1.67 13.52 -16.04
N LEU A 244 1.45 14.77 -15.70
CA LEU A 244 0.44 15.64 -16.32
C LEU A 244 1.00 16.36 -17.54
N ASN A 245 2.25 16.12 -17.90
CA ASN A 245 2.89 16.74 -19.05
C ASN A 245 2.30 16.20 -20.35
N ASN A 246 1.38 16.98 -20.92
CA ASN A 246 0.70 16.69 -22.20
C ASN A 246 1.51 17.12 -23.42
N ALA A 247 2.75 17.60 -23.26
CA ALA A 247 3.58 18.05 -24.37
C ALA A 247 4.01 16.85 -25.24
N GLY A 248 3.57 16.88 -26.50
CA GLY A 248 3.92 15.92 -27.53
C GLY A 248 3.00 14.69 -27.64
N LEU A 249 2.90 14.18 -28.87
CA LEU A 249 2.06 13.02 -29.24
C LEU A 249 2.47 11.74 -28.46
N LYS A 250 3.76 11.53 -28.26
CA LYS A 250 4.32 10.39 -27.57
C LYS A 250 3.87 10.31 -26.10
N ASN A 251 3.80 11.43 -25.40
CA ASN A 251 3.32 11.49 -24.02
C ASN A 251 1.81 11.25 -23.91
N LYS A 252 1.03 11.79 -24.84
CA LYS A 252 -0.42 11.53 -24.93
C LYS A 252 -0.73 10.04 -25.14
N LEU A 253 0.06 9.33 -25.95
CA LEU A 253 -0.11 7.90 -26.19
C LEU A 253 0.24 7.03 -24.98
N ARG A 254 1.08 7.52 -24.05
CA ARG A 254 1.51 6.80 -22.85
C ARG A 254 0.60 6.99 -21.64
N GLN A 255 -0.35 7.92 -21.70
CA GLN A 255 -1.22 8.24 -20.57
C GLN A 255 -2.36 7.23 -20.40
N LYS A 256 -2.63 6.85 -19.12
CA LYS A 256 -3.86 6.17 -18.72
C LYS A 256 -5.09 7.07 -18.88
N ASN A 257 -6.26 6.47 -19.03
CA ASN A 257 -7.50 7.23 -19.17
C ASN A 257 -7.75 8.21 -17.99
N TYR A 258 -7.47 7.79 -16.76
CA TYR A 258 -7.57 8.67 -15.59
C TYR A 258 -6.62 9.87 -15.66
N GLN A 259 -5.39 9.69 -16.11
CA GLN A 259 -4.44 10.80 -16.29
C GLN A 259 -4.93 11.82 -17.35
N ARG A 260 -5.54 11.32 -18.43
CA ARG A 260 -6.17 12.21 -19.43
C ARG A 260 -7.35 13.00 -18.85
N TYR A 261 -8.13 12.38 -17.96
CA TYR A 261 -9.21 13.05 -17.26
C TYR A 261 -8.69 14.17 -16.36
N LEU A 262 -7.68 13.87 -15.53
CA LEU A 262 -7.02 14.89 -14.69
C LEU A 262 -6.48 16.05 -15.52
N ALA A 263 -5.83 15.78 -16.65
CA ALA A 263 -5.33 16.82 -17.55
C ALA A 263 -6.44 17.70 -18.13
N LYS A 264 -7.63 17.13 -18.43
CA LYS A 264 -8.80 17.90 -18.85
C LYS A 264 -9.34 18.80 -17.72
N LEU A 265 -9.41 18.29 -16.48
CA LEU A 265 -9.83 19.06 -15.31
C LEU A 265 -8.88 20.24 -15.07
N ILE A 266 -7.57 19.99 -15.08
CA ILE A 266 -6.56 21.05 -14.93
C ILE A 266 -6.76 22.13 -15.98
N LYS A 267 -6.87 21.75 -17.26
CA LYS A 267 -7.10 22.72 -18.33
C LYS A 267 -8.42 23.50 -18.17
N LYS A 268 -9.46 22.87 -17.62
CA LYS A 268 -10.75 23.51 -17.34
C LYS A 268 -10.63 24.56 -16.25
N TYR A 269 -9.88 24.26 -15.17
CA TYR A 269 -9.80 25.05 -13.95
C TYR A 269 -8.53 25.93 -13.86
N GLN A 270 -7.62 25.88 -14.82
CA GLN A 270 -6.49 26.83 -14.94
C GLN A 270 -6.85 28.16 -15.61
N ARG A 271 -8.11 28.32 -16.03
CA ARG A 271 -8.62 29.58 -16.57
C ARG A 271 -9.16 30.41 -15.40
#